data_e66cdffb9381a872faf6e6abe4fca845
#
_entry.id   e66cdffb9381a872faf6e6abe4fca845
#
_cell.length_a   1.000
_cell.length_b   1.000
_cell.length_c   1.000
_cell.angle_alpha   90.00
_cell.angle_beta   90.00
_cell.angle_gamma   90.00
#
_symmetry.space_group_name_H-M   'P 1'
#
loop_
_entity.id
_entity.type
_entity.pdbx_description
1 polymer ?
#
loop_
_entity_poly.entity_id
_entity_poly.type
_entity_poly.pdbx_seq_one_letter_code
_entity_poly.pdbx_strand_id
1 'polypeptide(L)'
;MEKKEEKQQKYIVRTNRAGVFYGEVKKREGDTVTMANVRKVWYWEGACAVEELAANGTTEPESCKFTVKVKEMTVMQAIQIIPCTEKAVKSLESVKEWKRG
;
A
#
# COMPACT_ATOMS: atom_id res chain seq x y z
N MET A 1 3.31 5.65 29.17
CA MET A 1 3.58 5.43 28.65
C MET A 1 3.88 5.70 27.81
N GLU A 2 4.07 5.73 27.44
CA GLU A 2 4.27 5.92 26.63
C GLU A 2 4.07 5.63 25.76
N LYS A 3 3.90 5.99 25.44
CA LYS A 3 3.61 5.71 24.53
C LYS A 3 4.37 5.54 23.53
N LYS A 4 4.72 5.16 23.30
CA LYS A 4 5.41 4.97 22.29
C LYS A 4 4.82 5.38 21.16
N GLU A 5 5.36 5.91 20.26
CA GLU A 5 4.70 6.18 19.23
C GLU A 5 4.46 5.09 18.53
N GLU A 6 3.34 4.84 18.08
CA GLU A 6 3.19 3.80 17.37
C GLU A 6 3.32 4.03 16.00
N LYS A 7 3.82 3.14 15.23
CA LYS A 7 3.87 3.27 13.82
C LYS A 7 2.51 3.09 13.28
N GLN A 8 2.17 3.85 12.28
CA GLN A 8 0.90 3.68 11.62
C GLN A 8 0.91 2.37 10.85
N GLN A 9 -0.12 1.59 11.00
CA GLN A 9 -0.25 0.34 10.26
C GLN A 9 -0.45 0.65 8.78
N LYS A 10 0.29 -0.01 7.93
CA LYS A 10 0.11 0.12 6.48
C LYS A 10 -0.68 -1.06 5.95
N TYR A 11 -1.37 -0.81 4.86
CA TYR A 11 -2.26 -1.81 4.26
C TYR A 11 -2.08 -1.85 2.77
N ILE A 12 -2.33 -3.03 2.20
CA ILE A 12 -2.54 -3.16 0.76
C ILE A 12 -4.04 -3.19 0.58
N VAL A 13 -4.55 -2.31 -0.27
CA VAL A 13 -5.97 -2.23 -0.57
C VAL A 13 -6.15 -2.52 -2.05
N ARG A 14 -6.89 -3.58 -2.36
CA ARG A 14 -7.15 -3.94 -3.74
C ARG A 14 -8.58 -3.55 -4.07
N THR A 15 -8.78 -2.90 -5.19
CA THR A 15 -10.10 -2.46 -5.60
C THR A 15 -10.56 -3.22 -6.82
N ASN A 16 -11.86 -3.10 -7.11
CA ASN A 16 -12.44 -3.77 -8.27
C ASN A 16 -11.96 -3.13 -9.58
N ARG A 17 -11.84 -1.81 -9.61
CA ARG A 17 -11.50 -1.14 -10.85
C ARG A 17 -10.31 -0.22 -10.78
N ALA A 18 -10.08 0.40 -9.65
CA ALA A 18 -9.05 1.44 -9.57
C ALA A 18 -7.63 0.90 -9.42
N GLY A 19 -7.48 -0.36 -9.08
CA GLY A 19 -6.15 -0.96 -8.95
C GLY A 19 -5.80 -1.29 -7.52
N VAL A 20 -4.49 -1.29 -7.23
CA VAL A 20 -3.97 -1.69 -5.93
C VAL A 20 -3.28 -0.50 -5.29
N PHE A 21 -3.49 -0.33 -3.99
CA PHE A 21 -2.94 0.82 -3.27
C PHE A 21 -2.22 0.37 -2.01
N TYR A 22 -1.21 1.12 -1.62
CA TYR A 22 -0.43 0.86 -0.43
C TYR A 22 -0.41 2.14 0.41
N GLY A 23 -0.81 2.05 1.67
CA GLY A 23 -0.81 3.20 2.55
C GLY A 23 -1.55 2.93 3.83
N GLU A 24 -1.86 4.01 4.54
CA GLU A 24 -2.61 3.92 5.79
C GLU A 24 -4.10 3.98 5.50
N VAL A 25 -4.90 3.32 6.32
CA VAL A 25 -6.35 3.39 6.20
C VAL A 25 -6.85 4.24 7.38
N LYS A 26 -7.45 5.36 7.07
CA LYS A 26 -7.98 6.26 8.08
C LYS A 26 -9.41 5.94 8.43
N LYS A 27 -10.19 5.52 7.44
CA LYS A 27 -11.61 5.35 7.64
C LYS A 27 -12.15 4.40 6.59
N ARG A 28 -13.15 3.64 6.97
CA ARG A 28 -13.76 2.74 6.01
C ARG A 28 -15.27 2.78 6.21
N GLU A 29 -16.00 2.88 5.11
CA GLU A 29 -17.44 2.82 5.14
C GLU A 29 -17.87 1.90 4.01
N GLY A 30 -18.34 0.70 4.37
CA GLY A 30 -18.64 -0.30 3.35
C GLY A 30 -17.39 -0.64 2.57
N ASP A 31 -17.42 -0.46 1.27
CA ASP A 31 -16.25 -0.70 0.44
C ASP A 31 -15.56 0.60 0.00
N THR A 32 -15.88 1.71 0.67
CA THR A 32 -15.21 2.98 0.42
C THR A 32 -14.18 3.20 1.54
N VAL A 33 -12.95 3.44 1.16
CA VAL A 33 -11.84 3.54 2.10
C VAL A 33 -11.12 4.86 1.91
N THR A 34 -10.93 5.60 2.99
CA THR A 34 -10.11 6.80 2.94
C THR A 34 -8.72 6.44 3.39
N MET A 35 -7.74 6.66 2.55
CA MET A 35 -6.35 6.30 2.82
C MET A 35 -5.50 7.54 2.96
N ALA A 36 -4.41 7.41 3.71
CA ALA A 36 -3.47 8.49 3.91
C ALA A 36 -2.07 8.02 3.53
N ASN A 37 -1.25 8.95 3.09
CA ASN A 37 0.13 8.67 2.69
C ASN A 37 0.16 7.45 1.78
N VAL A 38 -0.64 7.54 0.72
CA VAL A 38 -0.99 6.38 -0.10
C VAL A 38 -0.34 6.47 -1.46
N ARG A 39 0.06 5.32 -1.97
CA ARG A 39 0.67 5.22 -3.29
C ARG A 39 -0.08 4.15 -4.06
N LYS A 40 -0.27 4.36 -5.35
CA LYS A 40 -0.84 3.32 -6.18
C LYS A 40 0.28 2.37 -6.58
N VAL A 41 0.04 1.08 -6.41
CA VAL A 41 0.97 0.05 -6.84
C VAL A 41 0.63 -0.25 -8.28
N TRP A 42 1.24 0.52 -9.19
CA TRP A 42 0.89 0.47 -10.58
C TRP A 42 1.40 -0.80 -11.23
N TYR A 43 2.57 -1.26 -10.81
CA TYR A 43 3.16 -2.46 -11.35
C TYR A 43 4.13 -3.03 -10.32
N TRP A 44 4.15 -4.33 -10.17
CA TRP A 44 5.10 -4.92 -9.24
C TRP A 44 5.67 -6.22 -9.79
N GLU A 45 6.89 -6.56 -9.30
CA GLU A 45 7.53 -7.82 -9.54
C GLU A 45 8.06 -8.30 -8.21
N GLY A 46 8.45 -9.56 -8.14
CA GLY A 46 9.04 -10.08 -6.92
C GLY A 46 8.04 -10.54 -5.88
N ALA A 47 6.77 -10.63 -6.26
CA ALA A 47 5.73 -11.15 -5.40
C ALA A 47 4.66 -11.76 -6.28
N CYS A 48 4.07 -12.83 -5.82
CA CYS A 48 3.08 -13.54 -6.63
C CYS A 48 1.74 -12.83 -6.69
N ALA A 49 1.34 -12.23 -5.60
CA ALA A 49 0.02 -11.63 -5.54
C ALA A 49 0.01 -10.55 -4.47
N VAL A 50 -1.12 -9.84 -4.35
CA VAL A 50 -1.22 -8.78 -3.36
C VAL A 50 -1.08 -9.31 -1.94
N GLU A 51 -1.49 -10.56 -1.70
CA GLU A 51 -1.31 -11.15 -0.39
C GLU A 51 0.16 -11.27 -0.04
N GLU A 52 0.98 -11.63 -1.01
CA GLU A 52 2.41 -11.74 -0.74
C GLU A 52 3.04 -10.37 -0.57
N LEU A 53 2.56 -9.39 -1.32
CA LEU A 53 3.05 -8.02 -1.11
C LEU A 53 2.82 -7.58 0.33
N ALA A 54 1.65 -7.89 0.87
CA ALA A 54 1.32 -7.49 2.24
C ALA A 54 2.08 -8.31 3.28
N ALA A 55 2.36 -9.56 2.98
CA ALA A 55 3.03 -10.44 3.94
C ALA A 55 4.55 -10.31 3.91
N ASN A 56 5.11 -10.16 2.74
CA ASN A 56 6.57 -10.22 2.57
C ASN A 56 7.17 -9.05 1.81
N GLY A 57 6.35 -8.24 1.15
CA GLY A 57 6.87 -7.19 0.28
C GLY A 57 7.32 -7.77 -1.04
N THR A 58 8.31 -7.13 -1.64
CA THR A 58 8.82 -7.57 -2.93
C THR A 58 10.31 -7.84 -2.81
N THR A 59 10.78 -8.84 -3.57
CA THR A 59 12.21 -9.12 -3.62
C THR A 59 12.88 -8.30 -4.72
N GLU A 60 12.08 -7.54 -5.50
CA GLU A 60 12.64 -6.76 -6.60
C GLU A 60 12.10 -5.34 -6.59
N PRO A 61 12.39 -4.57 -5.55
CA PRO A 61 11.82 -3.23 -5.43
C PRO A 61 12.21 -2.32 -6.59
N GLU A 62 13.37 -2.53 -7.19
CA GLU A 62 13.79 -1.69 -8.30
C GLU A 62 13.00 -1.94 -9.57
N SER A 63 12.27 -3.05 -9.64
CA SER A 63 11.46 -3.37 -10.81
C SER A 63 10.00 -3.00 -10.63
N CYS A 64 9.64 -2.41 -9.49
CA CYS A 64 8.27 -2.03 -9.22
C CYS A 64 8.02 -0.58 -9.60
N LYS A 65 6.77 -0.26 -9.89
CA LYS A 65 6.39 1.11 -10.23
C LYS A 65 5.28 1.55 -9.31
N PHE A 66 5.65 2.31 -8.29
CA PHE A 66 4.69 2.88 -7.35
C PHE A 66 4.61 4.37 -7.64
N THR A 67 3.41 4.91 -7.60
CA THR A 67 3.23 6.33 -7.92
C THR A 67 3.68 7.21 -6.78
N VAL A 68 3.59 8.51 -6.99
CA VAL A 68 3.90 9.49 -5.97
C VAL A 68 2.99 9.26 -4.76
N LYS A 69 3.51 9.54 -3.59
CA LYS A 69 2.73 9.42 -2.35
C LYS A 69 1.74 10.58 -2.27
N VAL A 70 0.48 10.25 -2.08
CA VAL A 70 -0.58 11.23 -1.98
C VAL A 70 -1.01 11.30 -0.52
N LYS A 71 -1.19 12.52 -0.02
CA LYS A 71 -1.49 12.71 1.38
C LYS A 71 -2.80 12.04 1.78
N GLU A 72 -3.80 12.12 0.94
CA GLU A 72 -5.07 11.51 1.26
C GLU A 72 -5.81 11.15 -0.02
N MET A 73 -6.46 10.01 -0.03
CA MET A 73 -7.15 9.53 -1.21
C MET A 73 -8.36 8.71 -0.78
N THR A 74 -9.47 8.88 -1.45
CA THR A 74 -10.64 8.04 -1.23
C THR A 74 -10.69 6.99 -2.32
N VAL A 75 -10.73 5.74 -1.89
CA VAL A 75 -10.69 4.60 -2.80
C VAL A 75 -12.03 3.88 -2.70
N MET A 76 -12.66 3.63 -3.82
CA MET A 76 -13.97 3.00 -3.83
C MET A 76 -13.90 1.60 -4.37
N GLN A 77 -14.89 0.79 -4.00
CA GLN A 77 -15.00 -0.60 -4.47
C GLN A 77 -13.82 -1.45 -4.00
N ALA A 78 -13.41 -1.23 -2.74
CA ALA A 78 -12.35 -2.03 -2.17
C ALA A 78 -12.86 -3.45 -1.96
N ILE A 79 -12.10 -4.42 -2.44
CA ILE A 79 -12.48 -5.82 -2.31
C ILE A 79 -11.54 -6.59 -1.40
N GLN A 80 -10.37 -6.04 -1.10
CA GLN A 80 -9.46 -6.62 -0.12
C GLN A 80 -8.72 -5.51 0.60
N ILE A 81 -8.59 -5.64 1.91
CA ILE A 81 -7.81 -4.72 2.73
C ILE A 81 -6.93 -5.59 3.59
N ILE A 82 -5.64 -5.59 3.34
CA ILE A 82 -4.72 -6.52 3.97
C ILE A 82 -3.67 -5.76 4.76
N PRO A 83 -3.57 -5.99 6.08
CA PRO A 83 -2.53 -5.30 6.84
C PRO A 83 -1.16 -5.82 6.47
N CYS A 84 -0.20 -4.92 6.35
CA CYS A 84 1.15 -5.27 5.97
C CYS A 84 1.98 -5.61 7.20
N THR A 85 2.85 -6.60 7.07
CA THR A 85 3.78 -6.94 8.14
C THR A 85 4.91 -5.91 8.16
N GLU A 86 5.69 -5.88 9.24
CA GLU A 86 6.84 -4.98 9.30
C GLU A 86 7.84 -5.27 8.20
N LYS A 87 8.02 -6.54 7.89
CA LYS A 87 8.92 -6.92 6.80
C LYS A 87 8.43 -6.33 5.48
N ALA A 88 7.13 -6.44 5.23
CA ALA A 88 6.57 -5.91 4.00
C ALA A 88 6.69 -4.39 3.95
N VAL A 89 6.43 -3.72 5.07
CA VAL A 89 6.54 -2.26 5.10
C VAL A 89 7.95 -1.81 4.74
N LYS A 90 8.96 -2.44 5.31
CA LYS A 90 10.33 -2.06 4.98
C LYS A 90 10.60 -2.22 3.50
N SER A 91 10.13 -3.33 2.93
CA SER A 91 10.35 -3.61 1.53
C SER A 91 9.63 -2.60 0.64
N LEU A 92 8.34 -2.38 0.93
CA LEU A 92 7.53 -1.51 0.07
C LEU A 92 7.91 -0.04 0.20
N GLU A 93 8.37 0.37 1.37
CA GLU A 93 8.83 1.75 1.53
C GLU A 93 10.14 2.00 0.77
N SER A 94 10.86 0.96 0.44
CA SER A 94 12.10 1.12 -0.30
C SER A 94 11.87 1.33 -1.80
N VAL A 95 10.64 1.11 -2.28
CA VAL A 95 10.36 1.28 -3.70
C VAL A 95 10.34 2.76 -4.02
N LYS A 96 11.13 3.16 -4.99
CA LYS A 96 11.23 4.57 -5.34
C LYS A 96 10.00 5.02 -6.09
N GLU A 97 9.73 6.31 -6.01
CA GLU A 97 8.63 6.89 -6.74
C GLU A 97 8.90 6.77 -8.23
N TRP A 98 7.94 6.21 -8.97
CA TRP A 98 8.05 6.09 -10.41
C TRP A 98 7.56 7.38 -11.05
N LYS A 99 8.40 7.98 -11.84
CA LYS A 99 8.05 9.20 -12.54
C LYS A 99 8.13 8.97 -14.01
N ARG A 100 7.18 9.58 -14.72
CA ARG A 100 7.19 9.52 -16.12
C ARG A 100 8.20 10.47 -16.67
N GLY A 101 8.94 10.07 -17.57
CA GLY A 101 9.87 10.93 -18.22
C GLY A 101 11.16 11.10 -17.56
#